data_4329571dd9e307c2c6fc4ed1db9903bd
#
_entry.id   4329571dd9e307c2c6fc4ed1db9903bd
#
_cell.length_a   1.000
_cell.length_b   1.000
_cell.length_c   1.000
_cell.angle_alpha   90.00
_cell.angle_beta   90.00
_cell.angle_gamma   90.00
#
_symmetry.space_group_name_H-M   'P 1'
#
loop_
_entity.id
_entity.type
_entity.pdbx_description
1 polymer ?
#
loop_
_entity_poly.entity_id
_entity_poly.type
_entity_poly.pdbx_seq_one_letter_code
_entity_poly.pdbx_strand_id
1 'polypeptide(L)'
;MLLGAIDVGTNSIHLIVVELDPRFGTARTVLKAREMVRLGGGEALARGNLSKKAVQRGVAAIAKFADAARAAGAADVRAVATSAVREAGNREEFLAAVRATSGVSIEVLSETEEARLIHLGVSRGYPIGDRVACIFDIGGGSTEFIVADADRPYFLHSVRLGSLRLFDEYLRDGESALRYRALEANVKQVLERFMPQLKEYRFDLLIGTSGTVMGLAALDAAGSGVPEQRAHGYVLRLERLRELQATMRGLTPAERRKMPGMNPRRADIIVAGISIVVAILEALDRDELIVCERALREGVVVDYIERNLAVARRLGDERTRRFDAAHELARRFGHDGVHENHVAGLALQLFDRLGELHRFEPAERDVLFAAALLHDVGRAVSASAHHKHGAYIVRNAGLAGWRAEEIELIADLVRYHRKSLPKPTHAEWIAASPALREKISGLAGILRIADGLDRRRLGVVTSIGAELAPGRVRLVLEASQGVVPEIEGALFKAELFERAFNVALGIEAAPRAFYESSFGESEPSADEIDAARSSG
;
A
#
# COMPACT_ATOMS: atom_id res chain seq x y z
N MET A 1 15.51 -4.66 -9.41
CA MET A 1 14.86 -4.31 -10.71
C MET A 1 13.81 -3.24 -10.45
N LEU A 2 13.75 -2.19 -11.29
CA LEU A 2 12.73 -1.14 -11.14
C LEU A 2 11.55 -1.40 -12.07
N LEU A 3 10.33 -1.31 -11.52
CA LEU A 3 9.07 -1.45 -12.24
C LEU A 3 8.25 -0.18 -12.10
N GLY A 4 7.77 0.36 -13.21
CA GLY A 4 6.75 1.40 -13.23
C GLY A 4 5.35 0.79 -13.35
N ALA A 5 4.38 1.23 -12.56
CA ALA A 5 2.98 0.88 -12.70
C ALA A 5 2.13 2.15 -12.87
N ILE A 6 1.40 2.23 -13.97
CA ILE A 6 0.51 3.35 -14.30
C ILE A 6 -0.94 2.86 -14.20
N ASP A 7 -1.73 3.50 -13.36
CA ASP A 7 -3.17 3.29 -13.22
C ASP A 7 -3.91 4.44 -13.93
N VAL A 8 -4.65 4.12 -14.98
CA VAL A 8 -5.43 5.06 -15.80
C VAL A 8 -6.88 5.03 -15.34
N GLY A 9 -7.17 5.79 -14.29
CA GLY A 9 -8.51 5.89 -13.73
C GLY A 9 -9.40 6.93 -14.41
N THR A 10 -10.68 6.90 -14.10
CA THR A 10 -11.70 7.81 -14.64
C THR A 10 -11.44 9.28 -14.28
N ASN A 11 -10.97 9.57 -13.07
CA ASN A 11 -10.74 10.91 -12.56
C ASN A 11 -9.27 11.33 -12.62
N SER A 12 -8.35 10.42 -12.33
CA SER A 12 -6.92 10.69 -12.22
C SER A 12 -6.08 9.52 -12.75
N ILE A 13 -4.88 9.85 -13.24
CA ILE A 13 -3.88 8.88 -13.64
C ILE A 13 -2.80 8.90 -12.55
N HIS A 14 -2.33 7.73 -12.16
CA HIS A 14 -1.35 7.54 -11.11
C HIS A 14 -0.14 6.78 -11.63
N LEU A 15 1.04 7.16 -11.14
CA LEU A 15 2.28 6.40 -11.34
C LEU A 15 2.83 5.98 -9.97
N ILE A 16 3.31 4.76 -9.89
CA ILE A 16 4.25 4.32 -8.87
C ILE A 16 5.45 3.67 -9.54
N VAL A 17 6.65 4.02 -9.12
CA VAL A 17 7.87 3.30 -9.48
C VAL A 17 8.37 2.60 -8.23
N VAL A 18 8.57 1.31 -8.33
CA VAL A 18 9.02 0.48 -7.22
C VAL A 18 10.30 -0.25 -7.58
N GLU A 19 11.20 -0.33 -6.63
CA GLU A 19 12.33 -1.24 -6.69
C GLU A 19 11.87 -2.61 -6.18
N LEU A 20 11.92 -3.57 -7.07
CA LEU A 20 11.53 -4.96 -6.79
C LEU A 20 12.76 -5.79 -6.46
N ASP A 21 12.70 -6.57 -5.40
CA ASP A 21 13.49 -7.78 -5.28
C ASP A 21 12.58 -9.00 -5.49
N PRO A 22 12.52 -9.53 -6.73
CA PRO A 22 11.62 -10.65 -7.04
C PRO A 22 11.93 -11.90 -6.23
N ARG A 23 13.18 -12.04 -5.72
CA ARG A 23 13.61 -13.18 -4.92
C ARG A 23 12.94 -13.19 -3.56
N PHE A 24 12.63 -12.02 -3.02
CA PHE A 24 12.06 -11.84 -1.69
C PHE A 24 10.60 -11.41 -1.72
N GLY A 25 10.03 -11.17 -2.90
CA GLY A 25 8.66 -10.66 -3.01
C GLY A 25 8.49 -9.29 -2.38
N THR A 26 9.58 -8.51 -2.23
CA THR A 26 9.55 -7.18 -1.62
C THR A 26 9.56 -6.08 -2.66
N ALA A 27 8.88 -4.97 -2.35
CA ALA A 27 8.85 -3.80 -3.20
C ALA A 27 9.07 -2.53 -2.36
N ARG A 28 10.03 -1.70 -2.77
CA ARG A 28 10.28 -0.38 -2.18
C ARG A 28 9.83 0.70 -3.16
N THR A 29 8.98 1.60 -2.71
CA THR A 29 8.57 2.75 -3.54
C THR A 29 9.72 3.72 -3.73
N VAL A 30 10.01 4.04 -4.99
CA VAL A 30 11.04 5.01 -5.41
C VAL A 30 10.40 6.33 -5.82
N LEU A 31 9.26 6.27 -6.52
CA LEU A 31 8.56 7.44 -7.03
C LEU A 31 7.04 7.23 -6.96
N LYS A 32 6.30 8.24 -6.55
CA LYS A 32 4.83 8.32 -6.70
C LYS A 32 4.48 9.63 -7.40
N ALA A 33 3.61 9.58 -8.40
CA ALA A 33 3.07 10.76 -9.06
C ALA A 33 1.57 10.58 -9.35
N ARG A 34 0.85 11.69 -9.44
CA ARG A 34 -0.58 11.70 -9.76
C ARG A 34 -0.94 12.94 -10.56
N GLU A 35 -1.80 12.75 -11.56
CA GLU A 35 -2.35 13.84 -12.37
C GLU A 35 -3.88 13.72 -12.49
N MET A 36 -4.59 14.82 -12.28
CA MET A 36 -6.05 14.90 -12.36
C MET A 36 -6.45 15.17 -13.81
N VAL A 37 -6.73 14.11 -14.55
CA VAL A 37 -7.04 14.20 -16.00
C VAL A 37 -8.53 14.29 -16.28
N ARG A 38 -9.37 13.72 -15.39
CA ARG A 38 -10.83 13.59 -15.57
C ARG A 38 -11.16 12.99 -16.95
N LEU A 39 -10.61 11.81 -17.20
CA LEU A 39 -10.74 11.12 -18.49
C LEU A 39 -12.21 10.83 -18.81
N GLY A 40 -12.99 10.42 -17.77
CA GLY A 40 -14.43 10.19 -17.87
C GLY A 40 -15.28 11.41 -17.55
N GLY A 41 -14.70 12.62 -17.42
CA GLY A 41 -15.45 13.81 -17.09
C GLY A 41 -16.24 14.40 -18.26
N GLY A 42 -17.26 15.14 -17.92
CA GLY A 42 -18.14 15.75 -18.90
C GLY A 42 -19.21 14.78 -19.41
N GLU A 43 -19.68 15.02 -20.63
CA GLU A 43 -20.64 14.13 -21.29
C GLU A 43 -20.00 12.81 -21.79
N ALA A 44 -18.71 12.59 -21.54
CA ALA A 44 -17.96 11.46 -22.07
C ALA A 44 -18.57 10.12 -21.63
N LEU A 45 -18.83 9.96 -20.31
CA LEU A 45 -19.46 8.74 -19.80
C LEU A 45 -20.92 8.61 -20.24
N ALA A 46 -21.66 9.73 -20.33
CA ALA A 46 -23.05 9.73 -20.76
C ALA A 46 -23.20 9.41 -22.26
N ARG A 47 -22.25 9.88 -23.09
CA ARG A 47 -22.22 9.61 -24.54
C ARG A 47 -21.48 8.34 -24.93
N GLY A 48 -20.88 7.64 -23.98
CA GLY A 48 -20.13 6.41 -24.22
C GLY A 48 -18.80 6.58 -24.97
N ASN A 49 -18.24 7.80 -25.08
CA ASN A 49 -16.98 8.09 -25.76
C ASN A 49 -16.12 9.08 -24.96
N LEU A 50 -14.81 8.92 -24.98
CA LEU A 50 -13.87 9.90 -24.46
C LEU A 50 -13.87 11.15 -25.34
N SER A 51 -13.93 12.35 -24.75
CA SER A 51 -13.84 13.58 -25.52
C SER A 51 -12.41 13.77 -26.07
N LYS A 52 -12.28 14.46 -27.22
CA LYS A 52 -10.95 14.74 -27.82
C LYS A 52 -9.99 15.42 -26.84
N LYS A 53 -10.49 16.39 -26.06
CA LYS A 53 -9.69 17.07 -25.02
C LYS A 53 -9.27 16.12 -23.89
N ALA A 54 -10.14 15.19 -23.47
CA ALA A 54 -9.80 14.20 -22.46
C ALA A 54 -8.74 13.21 -22.99
N VAL A 55 -8.88 12.74 -24.22
CA VAL A 55 -7.87 11.90 -24.89
C VAL A 55 -6.51 12.59 -24.92
N GLN A 56 -6.45 13.86 -25.36
CA GLN A 56 -5.19 14.62 -25.40
C GLN A 56 -4.53 14.74 -24.03
N ARG A 57 -5.31 15.10 -22.99
CA ARG A 57 -4.79 15.17 -21.60
C ARG A 57 -4.31 13.80 -21.10
N GLY A 58 -5.09 12.75 -21.37
CA GLY A 58 -4.73 11.39 -20.95
C GLY A 58 -3.44 10.89 -21.60
N VAL A 59 -3.30 11.07 -22.92
CA VAL A 59 -2.08 10.72 -23.66
C VAL A 59 -0.87 11.48 -23.13
N ALA A 60 -1.00 12.80 -22.92
CA ALA A 60 0.09 13.63 -22.39
C ALA A 60 0.52 13.20 -20.97
N ALA A 61 -0.45 12.94 -20.09
CA ALA A 61 -0.16 12.49 -18.72
C ALA A 61 0.53 11.12 -18.69
N ILE A 62 0.08 10.17 -19.52
CA ILE A 62 0.70 8.83 -19.59
C ILE A 62 2.10 8.91 -20.17
N ALA A 63 2.34 9.72 -21.22
CA ALA A 63 3.66 9.94 -21.80
C ALA A 63 4.63 10.51 -20.73
N LYS A 64 4.22 11.57 -20.04
CA LYS A 64 4.97 12.17 -18.93
C LYS A 64 5.33 11.13 -17.84
N PHE A 65 4.38 10.28 -17.47
CA PHE A 65 4.62 9.26 -16.44
C PHE A 65 5.51 8.11 -16.94
N ALA A 66 5.38 7.73 -18.20
CA ALA A 66 6.26 6.74 -18.82
C ALA A 66 7.72 7.26 -18.84
N ASP A 67 7.92 8.53 -19.21
CA ASP A 67 9.23 9.15 -19.22
C ASP A 67 9.80 9.30 -17.79
N ALA A 68 8.97 9.69 -16.81
CA ALA A 68 9.38 9.76 -15.41
C ALA A 68 9.78 8.38 -14.86
N ALA A 69 9.04 7.32 -15.21
CA ALA A 69 9.39 5.95 -14.81
C ALA A 69 10.72 5.50 -15.42
N ARG A 70 10.95 5.77 -16.72
CA ARG A 70 12.20 5.45 -17.40
C ARG A 70 13.37 6.25 -16.84
N ALA A 71 13.17 7.55 -16.58
CA ALA A 71 14.19 8.41 -15.96
C ALA A 71 14.58 7.93 -14.54
N ALA A 72 13.62 7.36 -13.82
CA ALA A 72 13.88 6.69 -12.54
C ALA A 72 14.56 5.32 -12.69
N GLY A 73 14.81 4.84 -13.91
CA GLY A 73 15.48 3.57 -14.20
C GLY A 73 14.55 2.36 -14.29
N ALA A 74 13.23 2.55 -14.46
CA ALA A 74 12.30 1.43 -14.62
C ALA A 74 12.62 0.61 -15.89
N ALA A 75 12.86 -0.68 -15.70
CA ALA A 75 13.13 -1.63 -16.78
C ALA A 75 11.85 -2.05 -17.51
N ASP A 76 10.70 -2.02 -16.82
CA ASP A 76 9.38 -2.29 -17.38
C ASP A 76 8.38 -1.25 -16.87
N VAL A 77 7.39 -0.91 -17.69
CA VAL A 77 6.30 0.00 -17.35
C VAL A 77 4.98 -0.67 -17.70
N ARG A 78 4.25 -1.08 -16.67
CA ARG A 78 2.90 -1.65 -16.79
C ARG A 78 1.86 -0.55 -16.66
N ALA A 79 0.91 -0.53 -17.58
CA ALA A 79 -0.20 0.39 -17.54
C ALA A 79 -1.52 -0.37 -17.61
N VAL A 80 -2.42 -0.04 -16.70
CA VAL A 80 -3.78 -0.60 -16.65
C VAL A 80 -4.79 0.52 -16.76
N ALA A 81 -5.94 0.24 -17.34
CA ALA A 81 -7.04 1.19 -17.43
C ALA A 81 -8.36 0.57 -16.96
N THR A 82 -9.19 1.39 -16.35
CA THR A 82 -10.43 0.99 -15.68
C THR A 82 -11.68 1.58 -16.35
N SER A 83 -12.75 1.78 -15.62
CA SER A 83 -14.12 2.12 -16.04
C SER A 83 -14.20 3.10 -17.23
N ALA A 84 -13.56 4.27 -17.19
CA ALA A 84 -13.71 5.26 -18.26
C ALA A 84 -13.21 4.76 -19.63
N VAL A 85 -12.09 4.05 -19.67
CA VAL A 85 -11.53 3.48 -20.91
C VAL A 85 -12.28 2.21 -21.28
N ARG A 86 -12.62 1.36 -20.30
CA ARG A 86 -13.37 0.12 -20.51
C ARG A 86 -14.73 0.37 -21.17
N GLU A 87 -15.44 1.43 -20.76
CA GLU A 87 -16.76 1.78 -21.27
C GLU A 87 -16.75 2.62 -22.55
N ALA A 88 -15.60 3.17 -22.94
CA ALA A 88 -15.49 4.06 -24.08
C ALA A 88 -15.57 3.32 -25.42
N GLY A 89 -16.49 3.74 -26.30
CA GLY A 89 -16.60 3.21 -27.66
C GLY A 89 -15.40 3.55 -28.53
N ASN A 90 -14.71 4.67 -28.27
CA ASN A 90 -13.49 5.09 -28.96
C ASN A 90 -12.20 4.71 -28.20
N ARG A 91 -12.24 3.69 -27.34
CA ARG A 91 -11.08 3.24 -26.55
C ARG A 91 -9.88 2.86 -27.41
N GLU A 92 -10.09 2.22 -28.55
CA GLU A 92 -9.00 1.78 -29.42
C GLU A 92 -8.20 2.96 -29.98
N GLU A 93 -8.87 4.09 -30.29
CA GLU A 93 -8.19 5.32 -30.70
C GLU A 93 -7.30 5.87 -29.57
N PHE A 94 -7.82 5.84 -28.33
CA PHE A 94 -7.05 6.25 -27.15
C PHE A 94 -5.84 5.35 -26.92
N LEU A 95 -6.02 4.03 -26.93
CA LEU A 95 -4.95 3.05 -26.74
C LEU A 95 -3.86 3.19 -27.81
N ALA A 96 -4.26 3.34 -29.07
CA ALA A 96 -3.34 3.55 -30.18
C ALA A 96 -2.54 4.87 -30.03
N ALA A 97 -3.20 5.96 -29.64
CA ALA A 97 -2.55 7.25 -29.42
C ALA A 97 -1.54 7.19 -28.26
N VAL A 98 -1.87 6.53 -27.14
CA VAL A 98 -0.95 6.32 -26.03
C VAL A 98 0.26 5.52 -26.47
N ARG A 99 0.06 4.40 -27.15
CA ARG A 99 1.14 3.55 -27.63
C ARG A 99 2.06 4.29 -28.61
N ALA A 100 1.50 5.06 -29.54
CA ALA A 100 2.28 5.83 -30.50
C ALA A 100 3.12 6.92 -29.83
N THR A 101 2.60 7.57 -28.77
CA THR A 101 3.26 8.70 -28.10
C THR A 101 4.25 8.26 -27.02
N SER A 102 3.89 7.27 -26.22
CA SER A 102 4.67 6.87 -25.03
C SER A 102 5.39 5.53 -25.17
N GLY A 103 5.05 4.72 -26.19
CA GLY A 103 5.52 3.34 -26.33
C GLY A 103 4.90 2.37 -25.30
N VAL A 104 4.03 2.84 -24.40
CA VAL A 104 3.38 2.01 -23.37
C VAL A 104 2.10 1.39 -23.92
N SER A 105 1.93 0.10 -23.71
CA SER A 105 0.67 -0.60 -23.98
C SER A 105 -0.17 -0.65 -22.71
N ILE A 106 -1.44 -0.25 -22.81
CA ILE A 106 -2.39 -0.27 -21.70
C ILE A 106 -3.21 -1.56 -21.75
N GLU A 107 -3.26 -2.27 -20.64
CA GLU A 107 -4.20 -3.38 -20.42
C GLU A 107 -5.53 -2.81 -19.88
N VAL A 108 -6.63 -3.03 -20.59
CA VAL A 108 -7.96 -2.62 -20.11
C VAL A 108 -8.53 -3.73 -19.25
N LEU A 109 -8.61 -3.48 -17.94
CA LEU A 109 -9.06 -4.46 -16.96
C LEU A 109 -10.56 -4.74 -17.09
N SER A 110 -10.95 -6.02 -16.97
CA SER A 110 -12.33 -6.38 -16.66
C SER A 110 -12.69 -5.91 -15.25
N GLU A 111 -13.98 -5.82 -14.94
CA GLU A 111 -14.47 -5.46 -13.60
C GLU A 111 -13.96 -6.44 -12.53
N THR A 112 -13.96 -7.74 -12.84
CA THR A 112 -13.47 -8.79 -11.95
C THR A 112 -11.97 -8.70 -11.72
N GLU A 113 -11.17 -8.41 -12.77
CA GLU A 113 -9.73 -8.29 -12.67
C GLU A 113 -9.32 -7.02 -11.89
N GLU A 114 -10.05 -5.91 -12.11
CA GLU A 114 -9.87 -4.69 -11.31
C GLU A 114 -10.08 -4.98 -9.82
N ALA A 115 -11.20 -5.62 -9.46
CA ALA A 115 -11.50 -5.99 -8.07
C ALA A 115 -10.49 -6.99 -7.49
N ARG A 116 -10.00 -7.97 -8.27
CA ARG A 116 -8.94 -8.90 -7.85
C ARG A 116 -7.63 -8.17 -7.53
N LEU A 117 -7.22 -7.24 -8.37
CA LEU A 117 -6.00 -6.47 -8.14
C LEU A 117 -6.14 -5.52 -6.94
N ILE A 118 -7.32 -4.93 -6.73
CA ILE A 118 -7.60 -4.14 -5.52
C ILE A 118 -7.45 -5.01 -4.27
N HIS A 119 -8.00 -6.24 -4.28
CA HIS A 119 -7.81 -7.19 -3.19
C HIS A 119 -6.32 -7.43 -2.90
N LEU A 120 -5.50 -7.74 -3.92
CA LEU A 120 -4.06 -7.93 -3.76
C LEU A 120 -3.37 -6.69 -3.15
N GLY A 121 -3.73 -5.49 -3.58
CA GLY A 121 -3.20 -4.25 -3.04
C GLY A 121 -3.55 -4.04 -1.57
N VAL A 122 -4.82 -4.28 -1.21
CA VAL A 122 -5.32 -4.08 0.15
C VAL A 122 -4.80 -5.17 1.10
N SER A 123 -4.85 -6.44 0.71
CA SER A 123 -4.42 -7.56 1.56
C SER A 123 -2.92 -7.51 1.89
N ARG A 124 -2.09 -6.99 0.98
CA ARG A 124 -0.67 -6.72 1.24
C ARG A 124 -0.42 -5.37 1.93
N GLY A 125 -1.45 -4.55 2.06
CA GLY A 125 -1.40 -3.23 2.70
C GLY A 125 -1.90 -3.20 4.12
N TYR A 126 -2.98 -3.91 4.40
CA TYR A 126 -3.65 -3.94 5.70
C TYR A 126 -3.67 -5.37 6.27
N PRO A 127 -3.32 -5.57 7.56
CA PRO A 127 -3.25 -6.91 8.15
C PRO A 127 -4.67 -7.47 8.39
N ILE A 128 -5.24 -8.13 7.38
CA ILE A 128 -6.53 -8.81 7.49
C ILE A 128 -6.41 -10.00 8.46
N GLY A 129 -5.29 -10.75 8.41
CA GLY A 129 -5.04 -11.93 9.25
C GLY A 129 -6.05 -13.04 8.94
N ASP A 130 -6.54 -13.72 9.98
CA ASP A 130 -7.53 -14.81 9.86
C ASP A 130 -8.97 -14.30 9.71
N ARG A 131 -9.16 -12.97 9.52
CA ARG A 131 -10.47 -12.34 9.39
C ARG A 131 -10.90 -12.27 7.95
N VAL A 132 -12.19 -12.10 7.73
CA VAL A 132 -12.78 -11.78 6.44
C VAL A 132 -13.06 -10.27 6.40
N ALA A 133 -12.68 -9.61 5.31
CA ALA A 133 -12.91 -8.20 5.07
C ALA A 133 -13.91 -8.00 3.91
N CYS A 134 -14.83 -7.06 4.09
CA CYS A 134 -15.51 -6.42 2.99
C CYS A 134 -14.71 -5.17 2.61
N ILE A 135 -14.18 -5.14 1.39
CA ILE A 135 -13.40 -4.05 0.85
C ILE A 135 -14.25 -3.33 -0.20
N PHE A 136 -14.24 -2.01 -0.19
CA PHE A 136 -14.79 -1.24 -1.30
C PHE A 136 -13.82 -0.15 -1.77
N ASP A 137 -13.73 0.00 -3.08
CA ASP A 137 -12.94 1.04 -3.75
C ASP A 137 -13.86 1.99 -4.51
N ILE A 138 -13.89 3.27 -4.10
CA ILE A 138 -14.73 4.27 -4.76
C ILE A 138 -13.88 5.07 -5.75
N GLY A 139 -13.95 4.65 -7.00
CA GLY A 139 -13.33 5.34 -8.11
C GLY A 139 -14.09 6.58 -8.60
N GLY A 140 -13.65 7.09 -9.74
CA GLY A 140 -14.36 8.19 -10.41
C GLY A 140 -15.59 7.74 -11.17
N GLY A 141 -15.58 6.52 -11.75
CA GLY A 141 -16.64 5.97 -12.61
C GLY A 141 -17.42 4.80 -12.01
N SER A 142 -16.77 3.99 -11.18
CA SER A 142 -17.31 2.77 -10.56
C SER A 142 -16.97 2.68 -9.08
N THR A 143 -17.56 1.70 -8.41
CA THR A 143 -17.18 1.23 -7.07
C THR A 143 -17.11 -0.28 -7.12
N GLU A 144 -15.98 -0.83 -6.71
CA GLU A 144 -15.73 -2.25 -6.58
C GLU A 144 -16.02 -2.71 -5.16
N PHE A 145 -16.71 -3.87 -5.02
CA PHE A 145 -16.98 -4.53 -3.75
C PHE A 145 -16.33 -5.91 -3.75
N ILE A 146 -15.56 -6.19 -2.71
CA ILE A 146 -14.80 -7.41 -2.57
C ILE A 146 -15.04 -7.96 -1.17
N VAL A 147 -15.43 -9.25 -1.05
CA VAL A 147 -15.34 -9.96 0.22
C VAL A 147 -14.20 -10.96 0.12
N ALA A 148 -13.23 -10.87 1.02
CA ALA A 148 -12.00 -11.65 0.92
C ALA A 148 -11.38 -11.88 2.31
N ASP A 149 -10.61 -12.97 2.44
CA ASP A 149 -9.57 -13.09 3.45
C ASP A 149 -8.24 -12.50 2.94
N ALA A 150 -7.13 -12.78 3.62
CA ALA A 150 -5.81 -12.29 3.22
C ALA A 150 -5.33 -12.90 1.89
N ASP A 151 -5.79 -14.09 1.53
CA ASP A 151 -5.24 -14.90 0.43
C ASP A 151 -6.15 -14.93 -0.81
N ARG A 152 -7.47 -14.94 -0.61
CA ARG A 152 -8.41 -15.14 -1.72
C ARG A 152 -9.70 -14.33 -1.58
N PRO A 153 -10.24 -13.84 -2.71
CA PRO A 153 -11.57 -13.25 -2.75
C PRO A 153 -12.65 -14.34 -2.82
N TYR A 154 -13.77 -14.10 -2.14
CA TYR A 154 -14.99 -14.90 -2.16
C TYR A 154 -16.09 -14.26 -3.01
N PHE A 155 -16.09 -12.92 -3.07
CA PHE A 155 -17.05 -12.13 -3.82
C PHE A 155 -16.36 -10.96 -4.48
N LEU A 156 -16.62 -10.75 -5.77
CA LEU A 156 -16.11 -9.64 -6.57
C LEU A 156 -17.26 -9.05 -7.36
N HIS A 157 -17.55 -7.77 -7.16
CA HIS A 157 -18.63 -7.09 -7.87
C HIS A 157 -18.27 -5.62 -8.13
N SER A 158 -18.64 -5.10 -9.27
CA SER A 158 -18.48 -3.70 -9.63
C SER A 158 -19.82 -3.06 -9.95
N VAL A 159 -20.01 -1.84 -9.49
CA VAL A 159 -21.21 -1.06 -9.76
C VAL A 159 -20.86 0.30 -10.34
N ARG A 160 -21.73 0.85 -11.18
CA ARG A 160 -21.54 2.16 -11.80
C ARG A 160 -21.84 3.31 -10.83
N LEU A 161 -21.24 3.26 -9.66
CA LEU A 161 -21.28 4.31 -8.65
C LEU A 161 -19.87 4.90 -8.50
N GLY A 162 -19.61 6.03 -9.15
CA GLY A 162 -18.33 6.73 -9.05
C GLY A 162 -18.54 8.20 -8.70
N SER A 163 -17.60 8.77 -7.93
CA SER A 163 -17.73 10.15 -7.43
C SER A 163 -17.81 11.18 -8.56
N LEU A 164 -17.06 11.01 -9.65
CA LEU A 164 -17.11 11.91 -10.81
C LEU A 164 -18.35 11.66 -11.66
N ARG A 165 -18.75 10.39 -11.86
CA ARG A 165 -19.96 10.02 -12.60
C ARG A 165 -21.20 10.64 -11.97
N LEU A 166 -21.39 10.47 -10.65
CA LEU A 166 -22.55 11.00 -9.95
C LEU A 166 -22.54 12.53 -9.87
N PHE A 167 -21.35 13.14 -9.74
CA PHE A 167 -21.24 14.59 -9.82
C PHE A 167 -21.70 15.09 -11.20
N ASP A 168 -21.22 14.49 -12.26
CA ASP A 168 -21.54 14.88 -13.64
C ASP A 168 -23.02 14.70 -13.97
N GLU A 169 -23.64 13.63 -13.45
CA GLU A 169 -25.04 13.31 -13.71
C GLU A 169 -26.01 14.19 -12.90
N TYR A 170 -25.68 14.45 -11.62
CA TYR A 170 -26.64 15.07 -10.71
C TYR A 170 -26.28 16.51 -10.30
N LEU A 171 -24.99 16.86 -10.20
CA LEU A 171 -24.54 18.07 -9.52
C LEU A 171 -23.83 19.08 -10.42
N ARG A 172 -23.40 18.69 -11.62
CA ARG A 172 -22.66 19.59 -12.53
C ARG A 172 -23.42 20.88 -12.84
N ASP A 173 -24.71 20.80 -13.16
CA ASP A 173 -25.53 21.96 -13.54
C ASP A 173 -26.10 22.73 -12.35
N GLY A 174 -25.49 22.55 -11.19
CA GLY A 174 -25.86 23.22 -9.95
C GLY A 174 -26.23 22.22 -8.85
N GLU A 175 -26.05 22.67 -7.63
CA GLU A 175 -26.33 21.90 -6.44
C GLU A 175 -27.62 22.39 -5.77
N SER A 176 -28.51 21.49 -5.41
CA SER A 176 -29.76 21.78 -4.71
C SER A 176 -30.23 20.59 -3.88
N ALA A 177 -31.09 20.83 -2.90
CA ALA A 177 -31.66 19.76 -2.09
C ALA A 177 -32.39 18.69 -2.91
N LEU A 178 -33.01 19.07 -4.03
CA LEU A 178 -33.69 18.12 -4.93
C LEU A 178 -32.66 17.24 -5.66
N ARG A 179 -31.57 17.83 -6.15
CA ARG A 179 -30.52 17.10 -6.85
C ARG A 179 -29.75 16.14 -5.94
N TYR A 180 -29.49 16.56 -4.68
CA TYR A 180 -28.91 15.69 -3.67
C TYR A 180 -29.81 14.47 -3.36
N ARG A 181 -31.13 14.69 -3.22
CA ARG A 181 -32.08 13.58 -3.01
C ARG A 181 -32.11 12.63 -4.21
N ALA A 182 -32.07 13.15 -5.42
CA ALA A 182 -32.02 12.34 -6.63
C ALA A 182 -30.75 11.47 -6.71
N LEU A 183 -29.60 12.05 -6.38
CA LEU A 183 -28.32 11.35 -6.27
C LEU A 183 -28.41 10.21 -5.23
N GLU A 184 -28.90 10.52 -4.03
CA GLU A 184 -29.02 9.54 -2.94
C GLU A 184 -29.98 8.41 -3.29
N ALA A 185 -31.11 8.75 -3.91
CA ALA A 185 -32.08 7.75 -4.37
C ALA A 185 -31.45 6.80 -5.42
N ASN A 186 -30.66 7.33 -6.35
CA ASN A 186 -29.93 6.53 -7.32
C ASN A 186 -28.91 5.62 -6.63
N VAL A 187 -28.08 6.16 -5.73
CA VAL A 187 -27.09 5.35 -4.98
C VAL A 187 -27.77 4.21 -4.24
N LYS A 188 -28.86 4.51 -3.51
CA LYS A 188 -29.63 3.51 -2.77
C LYS A 188 -30.20 2.44 -3.71
N GLN A 189 -30.82 2.84 -4.81
CA GLN A 189 -31.39 1.91 -5.80
C GLN A 189 -30.34 0.98 -6.39
N VAL A 190 -29.14 1.48 -6.69
CA VAL A 190 -28.04 0.65 -7.22
C VAL A 190 -27.56 -0.33 -6.16
N LEU A 191 -27.36 0.12 -4.92
CA LEU A 191 -26.94 -0.73 -3.81
C LEU A 191 -27.97 -1.84 -3.52
N GLU A 192 -29.24 -1.53 -3.48
CA GLU A 192 -30.31 -2.49 -3.20
C GLU A 192 -30.32 -3.71 -4.14
N ARG A 193 -29.83 -3.56 -5.37
CA ARG A 193 -29.82 -4.64 -6.38
C ARG A 193 -28.86 -5.77 -6.05
N PHE A 194 -27.73 -5.51 -5.40
CA PHE A 194 -26.70 -6.53 -5.13
C PHE A 194 -26.40 -6.73 -3.64
N MET A 195 -26.80 -5.81 -2.77
CA MET A 195 -26.60 -5.94 -1.33
C MET A 195 -27.12 -7.26 -0.73
N PRO A 196 -28.23 -7.84 -1.17
CA PRO A 196 -28.65 -9.15 -0.70
C PRO A 196 -27.58 -10.23 -0.92
N GLN A 197 -26.94 -10.25 -2.10
CA GLN A 197 -25.86 -11.19 -2.40
C GLN A 197 -24.61 -10.93 -1.54
N LEU A 198 -24.24 -9.66 -1.35
CA LEU A 198 -23.11 -9.29 -0.50
C LEU A 198 -23.32 -9.69 0.96
N LYS A 199 -24.56 -9.55 1.47
CA LYS A 199 -24.94 -9.89 2.86
C LYS A 199 -25.00 -11.39 3.15
N GLU A 200 -24.91 -12.25 2.15
CA GLU A 200 -24.75 -13.70 2.35
C GLU A 200 -23.38 -14.02 2.95
N TYR A 201 -22.39 -13.13 2.78
CA TYR A 201 -21.05 -13.29 3.32
C TYR A 201 -20.94 -12.59 4.69
N ARG A 202 -20.39 -13.31 5.67
CA ARG A 202 -20.01 -12.71 6.96
C ARG A 202 -18.60 -12.13 6.83
N PHE A 203 -18.42 -10.93 7.34
CA PHE A 203 -17.11 -10.28 7.38
C PHE A 203 -16.95 -9.50 8.70
N ASP A 204 -15.70 -9.47 9.18
CA ASP A 204 -15.30 -8.85 10.44
C ASP A 204 -14.89 -7.40 10.26
N LEU A 205 -14.32 -7.08 9.08
CA LEU A 205 -13.76 -5.78 8.76
C LEU A 205 -14.51 -5.14 7.59
N LEU A 206 -14.72 -3.83 7.68
CA LEU A 206 -15.10 -3.01 6.54
C LEU A 206 -13.94 -2.08 6.20
N ILE A 207 -13.38 -2.22 4.99
CA ILE A 207 -12.22 -1.46 4.53
C ILE A 207 -12.59 -0.64 3.31
N GLY A 208 -12.38 0.68 3.39
CA GLY A 208 -12.54 1.57 2.26
C GLY A 208 -11.19 2.02 1.70
N THR A 209 -11.08 2.11 0.38
CA THR A 209 -9.86 2.57 -0.27
C THR A 209 -10.13 3.60 -1.37
N SER A 210 -9.07 4.03 -2.05
CA SER A 210 -9.11 5.02 -3.12
C SER A 210 -9.21 6.47 -2.65
N GLY A 211 -9.07 7.38 -3.62
CA GLY A 211 -8.92 8.79 -3.34
C GLY A 211 -10.15 9.48 -2.74
N THR A 212 -11.34 8.89 -2.85
CA THR A 212 -12.56 9.42 -2.21
C THR A 212 -12.50 9.18 -0.70
N VAL A 213 -12.26 7.93 -0.30
CA VAL A 213 -12.18 7.54 1.12
C VAL A 213 -11.00 8.22 1.81
N MET A 214 -9.84 8.25 1.14
CA MET A 214 -8.64 8.96 1.62
C MET A 214 -8.89 10.46 1.84
N GLY A 215 -9.64 11.09 0.94
CA GLY A 215 -10.01 12.51 1.06
C GLY A 215 -10.95 12.77 2.24
N LEU A 216 -11.89 11.88 2.49
CA LEU A 216 -12.79 11.97 3.64
C LEU A 216 -12.04 11.79 4.97
N ALA A 217 -11.08 10.86 5.03
CA ALA A 217 -10.23 10.69 6.20
C ALA A 217 -9.38 11.95 6.49
N ALA A 218 -8.83 12.59 5.45
CA ALA A 218 -8.07 13.82 5.60
C ALA A 218 -8.94 14.98 6.13
N LEU A 219 -10.18 15.10 5.65
CA LEU A 219 -11.15 16.09 6.11
C LEU A 219 -11.55 15.89 7.56
N ASP A 220 -11.85 14.64 7.94
CA ASP A 220 -12.26 14.31 9.31
C ASP A 220 -11.12 14.51 10.30
N ALA A 221 -9.91 14.07 9.97
CA ALA A 221 -8.72 14.26 10.80
C ALA A 221 -8.40 15.74 11.02
N ALA A 222 -8.47 16.56 9.95
CA ALA A 222 -8.23 18.01 10.06
C ALA A 222 -9.29 18.72 10.90
N GLY A 223 -10.57 18.31 10.80
CA GLY A 223 -11.67 18.86 11.59
C GLY A 223 -11.63 18.45 13.07
N SER A 224 -10.97 17.36 13.39
CA SER A 224 -10.85 16.84 14.77
C SER A 224 -9.63 17.38 15.52
N GLY A 225 -8.84 18.29 14.91
CA GLY A 225 -7.63 18.85 15.54
C GLY A 225 -6.53 17.81 15.79
N VAL A 226 -6.67 16.62 15.22
CA VAL A 226 -5.66 15.57 15.28
C VAL A 226 -4.54 15.99 14.31
N PRO A 227 -3.26 16.01 14.76
CA PRO A 227 -2.15 16.27 13.84
C PRO A 227 -2.29 15.35 12.64
N GLU A 228 -2.02 15.89 11.44
CA GLU A 228 -2.15 15.21 10.15
C GLU A 228 -1.71 13.74 10.21
N GLN A 229 -2.60 12.88 10.68
CA GLN A 229 -2.41 11.44 10.63
C GLN A 229 -2.59 11.01 9.19
N ARG A 230 -1.65 10.22 8.68
CA ARG A 230 -1.85 9.61 7.37
C ARG A 230 -3.11 8.76 7.42
N ALA A 231 -3.89 8.78 6.35
CA ALA A 231 -5.19 8.16 6.29
C ALA A 231 -5.17 6.62 6.43
N HIS A 232 -4.02 5.96 6.25
CA HIS A 232 -3.94 4.50 6.35
C HIS A 232 -4.17 4.00 7.78
N GLY A 233 -5.14 3.08 7.95
CA GLY A 233 -5.58 2.60 9.26
C GLY A 233 -6.49 3.56 10.03
N TYR A 234 -6.81 4.73 9.45
CA TYR A 234 -7.76 5.67 10.05
C TYR A 234 -9.16 5.07 10.08
N VAL A 235 -9.90 5.31 11.16
CA VAL A 235 -11.28 4.84 11.30
C VAL A 235 -12.24 6.01 11.06
N LEU A 236 -12.98 5.93 9.96
CA LEU A 236 -14.07 6.85 9.65
C LEU A 236 -15.38 6.35 10.27
N ARG A 237 -16.05 7.20 11.04
CA ARG A 237 -17.32 6.88 11.69
C ARG A 237 -18.50 7.46 10.90
N LEU A 238 -19.58 6.69 10.80
CA LEU A 238 -20.79 7.09 10.07
C LEU A 238 -21.37 8.41 10.56
N GLU A 239 -21.40 8.62 11.88
CA GLU A 239 -21.87 9.88 12.48
C GLU A 239 -21.08 11.09 11.95
N ARG A 240 -19.73 10.99 11.97
CA ARG A 240 -18.85 12.05 11.46
C ARG A 240 -19.00 12.27 9.96
N LEU A 241 -19.20 11.20 9.20
CA LEU A 241 -19.46 11.31 7.77
C LEU A 241 -20.78 12.02 7.46
N ARG A 242 -21.84 11.79 8.25
CA ARG A 242 -23.11 12.51 8.13
C ARG A 242 -22.97 14.00 8.44
N GLU A 243 -22.20 14.35 9.48
CA GLU A 243 -21.90 15.76 9.82
C GLU A 243 -21.11 16.43 8.69
N LEU A 244 -20.07 15.80 8.19
CA LEU A 244 -19.29 16.29 7.05
C LEU A 244 -20.16 16.44 5.79
N GLN A 245 -21.03 15.49 5.51
CA GLN A 245 -21.97 15.55 4.38
C GLN A 245 -22.91 16.75 4.51
N ALA A 246 -23.51 16.96 5.68
CA ALA A 246 -24.39 18.09 5.95
C ALA A 246 -23.63 19.42 5.79
N THR A 247 -22.45 19.54 6.36
CA THR A 247 -21.58 20.71 6.26
C THR A 247 -21.25 21.02 4.79
N MET A 248 -20.77 20.03 4.03
CA MET A 248 -20.38 20.24 2.64
C MET A 248 -21.54 20.62 1.73
N ARG A 249 -22.75 20.15 2.01
CA ARG A 249 -23.97 20.57 1.27
C ARG A 249 -24.37 22.01 1.52
N GLY A 250 -24.01 22.56 2.67
CA GLY A 250 -24.24 23.98 2.99
C GLY A 250 -23.21 24.93 2.37
N LEU A 251 -22.10 24.41 1.83
CA LEU A 251 -21.00 25.18 1.28
C LEU A 251 -20.98 25.15 -0.25
N THR A 252 -20.59 26.26 -0.86
CA THR A 252 -20.26 26.32 -2.28
C THR A 252 -18.98 25.53 -2.58
N PRO A 253 -18.73 25.11 -3.84
CA PRO A 253 -17.46 24.48 -4.21
C PRO A 253 -16.22 25.35 -3.90
N ALA A 254 -16.35 26.67 -3.96
CA ALA A 254 -15.27 27.60 -3.62
C ALA A 254 -14.95 27.62 -2.12
N GLU A 255 -15.96 27.52 -1.27
CA GLU A 255 -15.80 27.42 0.19
C GLU A 255 -15.24 26.05 0.58
N ARG A 256 -15.71 24.97 -0.03
CA ARG A 256 -15.18 23.62 0.19
C ARG A 256 -13.69 23.53 -0.11
N ARG A 257 -13.18 24.22 -1.15
CA ARG A 257 -11.74 24.25 -1.47
C ARG A 257 -10.89 24.77 -0.34
N LYS A 258 -11.46 25.61 0.54
CA LYS A 258 -10.76 26.23 1.67
C LYS A 258 -10.86 25.41 2.97
N MET A 259 -11.62 24.32 2.99
CA MET A 259 -11.74 23.47 4.18
C MET A 259 -10.39 22.82 4.51
N PRO A 260 -9.98 22.79 5.79
CA PRO A 260 -8.79 22.05 6.20
C PRO A 260 -8.89 20.56 5.79
N GLY A 261 -7.81 20.00 5.25
CA GLY A 261 -7.79 18.63 4.75
C GLY A 261 -8.43 18.42 3.37
N MET A 262 -9.06 19.45 2.78
CA MET A 262 -9.65 19.34 1.45
C MET A 262 -8.59 19.39 0.36
N ASN A 263 -8.61 18.40 -0.54
CA ASN A 263 -7.90 18.53 -1.82
C ASN A 263 -8.72 19.45 -2.74
N PRO A 264 -8.22 20.66 -3.11
CA PRO A 264 -8.98 21.63 -3.89
C PRO A 264 -9.51 21.09 -5.23
N ARG A 265 -8.78 20.14 -5.85
CA ARG A 265 -9.15 19.53 -7.13
C ARG A 265 -10.28 18.48 -7.01
N ARG A 266 -10.71 18.15 -5.78
CA ARG A 266 -11.81 17.21 -5.49
C ARG A 266 -13.02 17.85 -4.82
N ALA A 267 -12.96 19.14 -4.51
CA ALA A 267 -13.99 19.86 -3.76
C ALA A 267 -15.38 19.84 -4.42
N ASP A 268 -15.45 19.64 -5.72
CA ASP A 268 -16.68 19.49 -6.48
C ASP A 268 -17.26 18.05 -6.37
N ILE A 269 -16.44 17.03 -6.53
CA ILE A 269 -16.90 15.62 -6.57
C ILE A 269 -17.04 14.97 -5.20
N ILE A 270 -16.47 15.58 -4.15
CA ILE A 270 -16.41 14.96 -2.82
C ILE A 270 -17.80 14.75 -2.21
N VAL A 271 -18.77 15.64 -2.54
CA VAL A 271 -20.15 15.50 -2.04
C VAL A 271 -20.84 14.27 -2.61
N ALA A 272 -20.61 13.96 -3.89
CA ALA A 272 -21.07 12.72 -4.46
C ALA A 272 -20.36 11.52 -3.81
N GLY A 273 -19.04 11.64 -3.57
CA GLY A 273 -18.25 10.59 -2.93
C GLY A 273 -18.71 10.26 -1.52
N ILE A 274 -18.93 11.25 -0.66
CA ILE A 274 -19.40 11.02 0.72
C ILE A 274 -20.80 10.40 0.74
N SER A 275 -21.69 10.78 -0.21
CA SER A 275 -23.02 10.18 -0.33
C SER A 275 -22.95 8.67 -0.65
N ILE A 276 -21.96 8.24 -1.44
CA ILE A 276 -21.71 6.80 -1.69
C ILE A 276 -21.26 6.11 -0.39
N VAL A 277 -20.26 6.68 0.33
CA VAL A 277 -19.73 6.07 1.55
C VAL A 277 -20.81 5.93 2.63
N VAL A 278 -21.58 6.99 2.88
CA VAL A 278 -22.68 6.97 3.85
C VAL A 278 -23.70 5.90 3.49
N ALA A 279 -24.14 5.83 2.24
CA ALA A 279 -25.11 4.85 1.79
C ALA A 279 -24.58 3.40 1.89
N ILE A 280 -23.28 3.16 1.66
CA ILE A 280 -22.64 1.84 1.85
C ILE A 280 -22.68 1.43 3.32
N LEU A 281 -22.26 2.31 4.23
CA LEU A 281 -22.27 2.04 5.67
C LEU A 281 -23.70 1.73 6.17
N GLU A 282 -24.67 2.55 5.78
CA GLU A 282 -26.07 2.34 6.11
C GLU A 282 -26.64 1.03 5.54
N ALA A 283 -26.32 0.73 4.27
CA ALA A 283 -26.78 -0.49 3.62
C ALA A 283 -26.17 -1.75 4.26
N LEU A 284 -24.96 -1.68 4.80
CA LEU A 284 -24.25 -2.79 5.47
C LEU A 284 -24.50 -2.84 6.98
N ASP A 285 -25.26 -1.89 7.54
CA ASP A 285 -25.49 -1.74 8.98
C ASP A 285 -24.16 -1.68 9.77
N ARG A 286 -23.27 -0.77 9.33
CA ARG A 286 -21.96 -0.55 9.92
C ARG A 286 -21.78 0.90 10.34
N ASP A 287 -21.23 1.11 11.55
CA ASP A 287 -20.99 2.44 12.11
C ASP A 287 -19.63 3.01 11.77
N GLU A 288 -18.73 2.18 11.28
CA GLU A 288 -17.35 2.59 10.96
C GLU A 288 -16.73 1.80 9.81
N LEU A 289 -15.73 2.42 9.20
CA LEU A 289 -14.88 1.77 8.20
C LEU A 289 -13.40 2.10 8.46
N ILE A 290 -12.53 1.20 8.07
CA ILE A 290 -11.08 1.35 8.13
C ILE A 290 -10.59 1.84 6.76
N VAL A 291 -9.72 2.85 6.77
CA VAL A 291 -9.17 3.44 5.55
C VAL A 291 -7.88 2.73 5.16
N CYS A 292 -7.78 2.24 3.93
CA CYS A 292 -6.57 1.68 3.36
C CYS A 292 -6.02 2.58 2.25
N GLU A 293 -4.73 2.92 2.32
CA GLU A 293 -4.07 3.74 1.28
C GLU A 293 -3.72 2.93 0.03
N ARG A 294 -3.58 1.61 0.17
CA ARG A 294 -3.24 0.72 -0.94
C ARG A 294 -4.50 0.27 -1.68
N ALA A 295 -4.39 0.22 -3.00
CA ALA A 295 -5.49 -0.11 -3.90
C ALA A 295 -4.98 -0.80 -5.18
N LEU A 296 -5.66 -0.56 -6.31
CA LEU A 296 -5.36 -1.14 -7.62
C LEU A 296 -3.87 -1.05 -8.01
N ARG A 297 -3.27 0.10 -7.88
CA ARG A 297 -1.89 0.38 -8.31
C ARG A 297 -0.87 -0.51 -7.58
N GLU A 298 -1.01 -0.66 -6.28
CA GLU A 298 -0.20 -1.55 -5.47
C GLU A 298 -0.49 -3.02 -5.81
N GLY A 299 -1.74 -3.35 -6.14
CA GLY A 299 -2.13 -4.68 -6.61
C GLY A 299 -1.47 -5.09 -7.93
N VAL A 300 -1.33 -4.15 -8.87
CA VAL A 300 -0.59 -4.38 -10.13
C VAL A 300 0.87 -4.77 -9.84
N VAL A 301 1.50 -4.10 -8.87
CA VAL A 301 2.87 -4.42 -8.45
C VAL A 301 2.94 -5.80 -7.81
N VAL A 302 2.01 -6.13 -6.92
CA VAL A 302 1.96 -7.44 -6.24
C VAL A 302 1.75 -8.55 -7.26
N ASP A 303 0.80 -8.40 -8.18
CA ASP A 303 0.54 -9.37 -9.25
C ASP A 303 1.76 -9.59 -10.15
N TYR A 304 2.47 -8.52 -10.49
CA TYR A 304 3.72 -8.62 -11.25
C TYR A 304 4.78 -9.43 -10.49
N ILE A 305 4.94 -9.18 -9.20
CA ILE A 305 5.87 -9.94 -8.34
C ILE A 305 5.48 -11.42 -8.32
N GLU A 306 4.23 -11.74 -8.05
CA GLU A 306 3.74 -13.12 -7.94
C GLU A 306 3.92 -13.89 -9.25
N ARG A 307 3.60 -13.29 -10.40
CA ARG A 307 3.82 -13.90 -11.73
C ARG A 307 5.30 -14.16 -12.03
N ASN A 308 6.18 -13.22 -11.67
CA ASN A 308 7.61 -13.38 -11.91
C ASN A 308 8.27 -14.37 -10.93
N LEU A 309 7.82 -14.42 -9.68
CA LEU A 309 8.22 -15.45 -8.74
C LEU A 309 7.84 -16.85 -9.26
N ALA A 310 6.64 -17.02 -9.82
CA ALA A 310 6.20 -18.27 -10.41
C ALA A 310 7.08 -18.71 -11.61
N VAL A 311 7.55 -17.75 -12.43
CA VAL A 311 8.49 -18.01 -13.53
C VAL A 311 9.87 -18.41 -12.99
N ALA A 312 10.39 -17.67 -12.01
CA ALA A 312 11.68 -17.97 -11.37
C ALA A 312 11.67 -19.36 -10.70
N ARG A 313 10.57 -19.75 -10.06
CA ARG A 313 10.34 -21.09 -9.48
C ARG A 313 10.44 -22.21 -10.53
N ARG A 314 9.88 -21.99 -11.72
CA ARG A 314 9.92 -22.95 -12.83
C ARG A 314 11.32 -23.11 -13.43
N LEU A 315 12.13 -22.05 -13.41
CA LEU A 315 13.49 -22.06 -13.95
C LEU A 315 14.54 -22.67 -13.02
N GLY A 316 14.16 -23.00 -11.77
CA GLY A 316 14.95 -23.89 -10.90
C GLY A 316 16.21 -23.31 -10.29
N ASP A 317 16.28 -22.01 -10.03
CA ASP A 317 17.36 -21.42 -9.24
C ASP A 317 17.32 -21.97 -7.80
N GLU A 318 18.44 -22.52 -7.34
CA GLU A 318 18.60 -23.09 -6.00
C GLU A 318 18.24 -22.08 -4.89
N ARG A 319 18.57 -20.82 -5.09
CA ARG A 319 18.25 -19.74 -4.16
C ARG A 319 16.74 -19.51 -4.05
N THR A 320 16.03 -19.54 -5.16
CA THR A 320 14.57 -19.40 -5.19
C THR A 320 13.90 -20.55 -4.42
N ARG A 321 14.37 -21.81 -4.59
CA ARG A 321 13.86 -22.97 -3.83
C ARG A 321 14.05 -22.82 -2.33
N ARG A 322 15.15 -22.20 -1.87
CA ARG A 322 15.43 -21.93 -0.45
C ARG A 322 14.39 -20.99 0.14
N PHE A 323 14.09 -19.89 -0.55
CA PHE A 323 13.11 -18.92 -0.07
C PHE A 323 11.68 -19.44 -0.15
N ASP A 324 11.35 -20.21 -1.19
CA ASP A 324 10.06 -20.89 -1.30
C ASP A 324 9.81 -21.83 -0.12
N ALA A 325 10.83 -22.58 0.30
CA ALA A 325 10.75 -23.44 1.47
C ALA A 325 10.48 -22.65 2.77
N ALA A 326 11.09 -21.46 2.92
CA ALA A 326 10.83 -20.60 4.08
C ALA A 326 9.41 -20.01 4.05
N HIS A 327 8.93 -19.53 2.90
CA HIS A 327 7.56 -19.05 2.73
C HIS A 327 6.53 -20.17 2.92
N GLU A 328 6.80 -21.38 2.43
CA GLU A 328 5.93 -22.53 2.62
C GLU A 328 5.80 -22.88 4.10
N LEU A 329 6.93 -22.87 4.83
CA LEU A 329 6.92 -23.09 6.26
C LEU A 329 6.13 -22.00 7.00
N ALA A 330 6.34 -20.73 6.65
CA ALA A 330 5.60 -19.60 7.23
C ALA A 330 4.09 -19.77 7.00
N ARG A 331 3.66 -20.05 5.76
CA ARG A 331 2.24 -20.29 5.42
C ARG A 331 1.64 -21.46 6.17
N ARG A 332 2.37 -22.57 6.28
CA ARG A 332 1.92 -23.77 6.99
C ARG A 332 1.55 -23.50 8.44
N PHE A 333 2.18 -22.51 9.05
CA PHE A 333 1.91 -22.07 10.42
C PHE A 333 1.09 -20.76 10.49
N GLY A 334 0.49 -20.29 9.37
CA GLY A 334 -0.35 -19.10 9.33
C GLY A 334 0.42 -17.78 9.54
N HIS A 335 1.70 -17.73 9.21
CA HIS A 335 2.61 -16.61 9.45
C HIS A 335 3.37 -16.14 8.21
N ASP A 336 2.75 -16.15 7.01
CA ASP A 336 3.28 -15.53 5.78
C ASP A 336 2.45 -14.29 5.44
N GLY A 337 2.28 -13.41 6.43
CA GLY A 337 1.44 -12.23 6.35
C GLY A 337 2.20 -10.94 6.08
N VAL A 338 1.46 -9.82 6.20
CA VAL A 338 1.99 -8.46 5.96
C VAL A 338 3.12 -8.13 6.93
N HIS A 339 2.99 -8.51 8.20
CA HIS A 339 3.99 -8.21 9.22
C HIS A 339 5.32 -8.93 8.96
N GLU A 340 5.27 -10.24 8.75
CA GLU A 340 6.46 -11.05 8.57
C GLU A 340 7.23 -10.63 7.31
N ASN A 341 6.53 -10.38 6.21
CA ASN A 341 7.13 -9.87 4.97
C ASN A 341 7.67 -8.45 5.15
N HIS A 342 6.99 -7.61 5.92
CA HIS A 342 7.46 -6.25 6.20
C HIS A 342 8.71 -6.26 7.06
N VAL A 343 8.73 -7.03 8.14
CA VAL A 343 9.92 -7.22 9.00
C VAL A 343 11.10 -7.78 8.21
N ALA A 344 10.86 -8.74 7.31
CA ALA A 344 11.90 -9.25 6.42
C ALA A 344 12.46 -8.15 5.50
N GLY A 345 11.60 -7.32 4.92
CA GLY A 345 12.01 -6.17 4.11
C GLY A 345 12.84 -5.14 4.89
N LEU A 346 12.43 -4.82 6.13
CA LEU A 346 13.18 -3.90 7.00
C LEU A 346 14.53 -4.50 7.45
N ALA A 347 14.56 -5.80 7.76
CA ALA A 347 15.79 -6.49 8.14
C ALA A 347 16.82 -6.47 7.01
N LEU A 348 16.38 -6.67 5.76
CA LEU A 348 17.26 -6.56 4.59
C LEU A 348 17.73 -5.13 4.33
N GLN A 349 16.88 -4.13 4.50
CA GLN A 349 17.30 -2.73 4.39
C GLN A 349 18.38 -2.40 5.44
N LEU A 350 18.18 -2.82 6.68
CA LEU A 350 19.19 -2.65 7.75
C LEU A 350 20.47 -3.38 7.41
N PHE A 351 20.40 -4.63 6.97
CA PHE A 351 21.58 -5.38 6.54
C PHE A 351 22.36 -4.62 5.47
N ASP A 352 21.69 -4.21 4.40
CA ASP A 352 22.33 -3.53 3.26
C ASP A 352 22.91 -2.16 3.64
N ARG A 353 22.25 -1.41 4.53
CA ARG A 353 22.71 -0.08 4.98
C ARG A 353 23.84 -0.14 6.01
N LEU A 354 23.95 -1.24 6.74
CA LEU A 354 24.95 -1.44 7.80
C LEU A 354 26.12 -2.33 7.36
N GLY A 355 26.29 -2.57 6.05
CA GLY A 355 27.31 -3.46 5.49
C GLY A 355 28.74 -3.12 5.94
N GLU A 356 29.10 -1.83 6.04
CA GLU A 356 30.39 -1.38 6.53
C GLU A 356 30.63 -1.69 8.02
N LEU A 357 29.54 -1.75 8.81
CA LEU A 357 29.57 -2.06 10.24
C LEU A 357 29.74 -3.55 10.50
N HIS A 358 28.89 -4.40 9.89
CA HIS A 358 28.82 -5.81 10.22
C HIS A 358 29.74 -6.70 9.38
N ARG A 359 30.05 -6.35 8.14
CA ARG A 359 30.92 -7.08 7.20
C ARG A 359 30.53 -8.55 6.96
N PHE A 360 29.24 -8.89 7.14
CA PHE A 360 28.72 -10.21 6.86
C PHE A 360 28.64 -10.46 5.34
N GLU A 361 28.74 -11.73 4.95
CA GLU A 361 28.67 -12.17 3.55
C GLU A 361 27.22 -12.21 3.02
N PRO A 362 27.02 -12.28 1.69
CA PRO A 362 25.68 -12.39 1.11
C PRO A 362 24.87 -13.61 1.59
N ALA A 363 25.52 -14.68 2.03
CA ALA A 363 24.85 -15.86 2.56
C ALA A 363 24.12 -15.55 3.88
N GLU A 364 24.71 -14.72 4.74
CA GLU A 364 24.08 -14.29 5.99
C GLU A 364 22.86 -13.38 5.76
N ARG A 365 22.85 -12.65 4.64
CA ARG A 365 21.68 -11.88 4.22
C ARG A 365 20.46 -12.77 3.94
N ASP A 366 20.68 -13.90 3.28
CA ASP A 366 19.63 -14.87 2.98
C ASP A 366 19.12 -15.55 4.26
N VAL A 367 20.02 -15.90 5.17
CA VAL A 367 19.69 -16.43 6.50
C VAL A 367 18.85 -15.44 7.30
N LEU A 368 19.23 -14.15 7.32
CA LEU A 368 18.50 -13.10 8.01
C LEU A 368 17.08 -12.94 7.44
N PHE A 369 16.93 -12.99 6.10
CA PHE A 369 15.63 -12.95 5.46
C PHE A 369 14.73 -14.09 5.94
N ALA A 370 15.22 -15.35 5.88
CA ALA A 370 14.46 -16.51 6.30
C ALA A 370 14.10 -16.43 7.79
N ALA A 371 15.03 -16.00 8.64
CA ALA A 371 14.78 -15.81 10.06
C ALA A 371 13.72 -14.73 10.34
N ALA A 372 13.76 -13.63 9.58
CA ALA A 372 12.79 -12.55 9.70
C ALA A 372 11.39 -12.98 9.26
N LEU A 373 11.28 -13.77 8.19
CA LEU A 373 10.02 -14.35 7.74
C LEU A 373 9.44 -15.34 8.75
N LEU A 374 10.31 -16.12 9.42
CA LEU A 374 9.93 -17.22 10.31
C LEU A 374 9.90 -16.83 11.80
N HIS A 375 10.19 -15.56 12.16
CA HIS A 375 10.39 -15.19 13.57
C HIS A 375 9.17 -15.46 14.47
N ASP A 376 7.98 -15.34 13.90
CA ASP A 376 6.70 -15.48 14.64
C ASP A 376 6.01 -16.85 14.44
N VAL A 377 6.52 -17.80 13.62
CA VAL A 377 5.87 -19.11 13.34
C VAL A 377 5.54 -19.91 14.61
N GLY A 378 6.28 -19.71 15.68
CA GLY A 378 6.00 -20.34 16.97
C GLY A 378 4.74 -19.85 17.67
N ARG A 379 4.11 -18.77 17.22
CA ARG A 379 2.83 -18.27 17.75
C ARG A 379 1.68 -19.23 17.46
N ALA A 380 1.78 -20.02 16.41
CA ALA A 380 0.85 -21.10 16.12
C ALA A 380 0.79 -22.16 17.24
N VAL A 381 1.86 -22.31 18.02
CA VAL A 381 1.88 -23.20 19.20
C VAL A 381 1.43 -22.44 20.46
N SER A 382 2.03 -21.28 20.72
CA SER A 382 1.67 -20.42 21.86
C SER A 382 2.23 -19.01 21.68
N ALA A 383 1.42 -18.00 21.98
CA ALA A 383 1.87 -16.60 22.02
C ALA A 383 2.93 -16.38 23.12
N SER A 384 2.87 -17.16 24.21
CA SER A 384 3.90 -17.18 25.24
C SER A 384 5.08 -18.02 24.78
N ALA A 385 6.30 -17.46 24.88
CA ALA A 385 7.54 -18.15 24.50
C ALA A 385 7.62 -18.62 23.01
N HIS A 386 6.85 -18.00 22.09
CA HIS A 386 6.83 -18.37 20.68
C HIS A 386 8.23 -18.41 20.02
N HIS A 387 9.16 -17.56 20.44
CA HIS A 387 10.54 -17.60 19.98
C HIS A 387 11.24 -18.96 20.26
N LYS A 388 10.87 -19.67 21.33
CA LYS A 388 11.37 -21.05 21.59
C LYS A 388 10.68 -22.06 20.69
N HIS A 389 9.36 -21.95 20.56
CA HIS A 389 8.58 -22.83 19.68
C HIS A 389 8.98 -22.63 18.21
N GLY A 390 9.18 -21.38 17.78
CA GLY A 390 9.64 -21.06 16.43
C GLY A 390 11.00 -21.66 16.12
N ALA A 391 11.97 -21.51 17.01
CA ALA A 391 13.28 -22.14 16.87
C ALA A 391 13.19 -23.66 16.74
N TYR A 392 12.34 -24.31 17.53
CA TYR A 392 12.10 -25.76 17.44
C TYR A 392 11.47 -26.14 16.10
N ILE A 393 10.45 -25.40 15.65
CA ILE A 393 9.79 -25.62 14.36
C ILE A 393 10.81 -25.52 13.23
N VAL A 394 11.62 -24.45 13.17
CA VAL A 394 12.62 -24.24 12.12
C VAL A 394 13.64 -25.38 12.07
N ARG A 395 14.17 -25.81 13.22
CA ARG A 395 15.15 -26.91 13.30
C ARG A 395 14.62 -28.23 12.74
N ASN A 396 13.32 -28.49 12.91
CA ASN A 396 12.72 -29.77 12.58
C ASN A 396 11.86 -29.75 11.30
N ALA A 397 11.76 -28.61 10.61
CA ALA A 397 10.89 -28.46 9.45
C ALA A 397 11.46 -29.05 8.15
N GLY A 398 12.76 -29.34 8.09
CA GLY A 398 13.39 -29.86 6.87
C GLY A 398 13.36 -28.84 5.73
N LEU A 399 13.81 -27.60 5.97
CA LEU A 399 13.83 -26.52 4.97
C LEU A 399 14.63 -26.92 3.73
N ALA A 400 13.94 -27.16 2.61
CA ALA A 400 14.55 -27.62 1.38
C ALA A 400 15.53 -26.57 0.80
N GLY A 401 16.70 -27.02 0.36
CA GLY A 401 17.74 -26.16 -0.22
C GLY A 401 18.61 -25.41 0.80
N TRP A 402 18.30 -25.48 2.11
CA TRP A 402 19.13 -24.89 3.17
C TRP A 402 20.06 -25.94 3.76
N ARG A 403 21.32 -25.55 4.04
CA ARG A 403 22.29 -26.40 4.72
C ARG A 403 21.96 -26.51 6.21
N ALA A 404 22.34 -27.61 6.84
CA ALA A 404 22.06 -27.83 8.26
C ALA A 404 22.57 -26.68 9.16
N GLU A 405 23.76 -26.15 8.89
CA GLU A 405 24.36 -25.03 9.61
C GLU A 405 23.56 -23.73 9.46
N GLU A 406 23.00 -23.50 8.27
CA GLU A 406 22.16 -22.34 8.00
C GLU A 406 20.80 -22.48 8.71
N ILE A 407 20.21 -23.68 8.73
CA ILE A 407 18.96 -23.96 9.48
C ILE A 407 19.16 -23.70 10.97
N GLU A 408 20.28 -24.14 11.53
CA GLU A 408 20.61 -23.86 12.94
C GLU A 408 20.76 -22.36 13.18
N LEU A 409 21.45 -21.63 12.31
CA LEU A 409 21.58 -20.18 12.43
C LEU A 409 20.21 -19.48 12.32
N ILE A 410 19.36 -19.86 11.35
CA ILE A 410 17.99 -19.34 11.23
C ILE A 410 17.22 -19.57 12.54
N ALA A 411 17.27 -20.79 13.07
CA ALA A 411 16.60 -21.16 14.31
C ALA A 411 17.11 -20.33 15.52
N ASP A 412 18.41 -20.07 15.59
CA ASP A 412 19.00 -19.26 16.64
C ASP A 412 18.59 -17.79 16.51
N LEU A 413 18.50 -17.23 15.31
CA LEU A 413 17.98 -15.89 15.09
C LEU A 413 16.51 -15.81 15.53
N VAL A 414 15.67 -16.78 15.15
CA VAL A 414 14.28 -16.90 15.62
C VAL A 414 14.22 -17.05 17.14
N ARG A 415 15.18 -17.77 17.77
CA ARG A 415 15.26 -17.91 19.22
C ARG A 415 15.54 -16.61 19.94
N TYR A 416 16.39 -15.75 19.36
CA TYR A 416 16.88 -14.53 20.00
C TYR A 416 16.27 -13.22 19.48
N HIS A 417 15.26 -13.26 18.60
CA HIS A 417 14.62 -12.04 18.07
C HIS A 417 13.90 -11.22 19.16
N ARG A 418 13.61 -11.82 20.34
CA ARG A 418 12.93 -11.14 21.46
C ARG A 418 13.33 -11.71 22.84
N LYS A 419 12.88 -11.01 23.90
CA LYS A 419 13.12 -11.37 25.31
C LYS A 419 14.62 -11.51 25.63
N SER A 420 15.01 -12.67 26.18
CA SER A 420 16.37 -12.90 26.67
C SER A 420 17.41 -12.79 25.58
N LEU A 421 18.49 -12.09 25.86
CA LEU A 421 19.71 -12.14 25.08
C LEU A 421 20.35 -13.52 25.16
N PRO A 422 21.28 -13.88 24.24
CA PRO A 422 22.12 -15.07 24.40
C PRO A 422 22.82 -15.08 25.77
N LYS A 423 22.81 -16.23 26.43
CA LYS A 423 23.40 -16.41 27.78
C LYS A 423 24.30 -17.63 27.81
N PRO A 424 25.35 -17.63 28.67
CA PRO A 424 26.20 -18.79 28.88
C PRO A 424 25.49 -20.04 29.39
N THR A 425 24.23 -19.93 29.76
CA THR A 425 23.38 -21.04 30.22
C THR A 425 22.51 -21.63 29.11
N HIS A 426 22.49 -21.05 27.94
CA HIS A 426 21.75 -21.58 26.79
C HIS A 426 22.58 -22.63 26.06
N ALA A 427 22.04 -23.84 25.89
CA ALA A 427 22.78 -24.97 25.30
C ALA A 427 23.30 -24.65 23.89
N GLU A 428 22.45 -24.05 23.04
CA GLU A 428 22.80 -23.63 21.68
C GLU A 428 23.93 -22.59 21.66
N TRP A 429 23.95 -21.67 22.64
CA TRP A 429 24.99 -20.65 22.80
C TRP A 429 26.32 -21.26 23.26
N ILE A 430 26.26 -22.26 24.17
CA ILE A 430 27.45 -22.97 24.63
C ILE A 430 28.12 -23.71 23.48
N ALA A 431 27.32 -24.40 22.65
CA ALA A 431 27.78 -25.16 21.50
C ALA A 431 28.34 -24.30 20.36
N ALA A 432 27.95 -23.03 20.27
CA ALA A 432 28.34 -22.11 19.20
C ALA A 432 29.82 -21.70 19.32
N SER A 433 30.56 -21.74 18.20
CA SER A 433 31.92 -21.19 18.10
C SER A 433 31.92 -19.66 18.30
N PRO A 434 33.05 -19.03 18.63
CA PRO A 434 33.13 -17.58 18.73
C PRO A 434 32.63 -16.85 17.49
N ALA A 435 33.02 -17.29 16.29
CA ALA A 435 32.57 -16.71 15.03
C ALA A 435 31.04 -16.88 14.81
N LEU A 436 30.47 -18.02 15.20
CA LEU A 436 29.02 -18.24 15.13
C LEU A 436 28.28 -17.37 16.15
N ARG A 437 28.81 -17.17 17.35
CA ARG A 437 28.24 -16.24 18.36
C ARG A 437 28.21 -14.80 17.87
N GLU A 438 29.25 -14.38 17.15
CA GLU A 438 29.29 -13.04 16.52
C GLU A 438 28.16 -12.91 15.49
N LYS A 439 28.00 -13.89 14.57
CA LYS A 439 26.91 -13.91 13.58
C LYS A 439 25.54 -13.91 14.24
N ILE A 440 25.31 -14.76 15.25
CA ILE A 440 24.04 -14.83 15.98
C ILE A 440 23.74 -13.46 16.62
N SER A 441 24.72 -12.86 17.30
CA SER A 441 24.51 -11.58 18.01
C SER A 441 24.21 -10.44 17.04
N GLY A 442 24.97 -10.32 15.96
CA GLY A 442 24.81 -9.25 14.98
C GLY A 442 23.50 -9.37 14.20
N LEU A 443 23.23 -10.55 13.63
CA LEU A 443 22.04 -10.78 12.82
C LEU A 443 20.75 -10.75 13.66
N ALA A 444 20.75 -11.35 14.86
CA ALA A 444 19.60 -11.25 15.76
C ALA A 444 19.41 -9.81 16.28
N GLY A 445 20.50 -9.04 16.46
CA GLY A 445 20.44 -7.62 16.78
C GLY A 445 19.72 -6.83 15.67
N ILE A 446 20.06 -7.06 14.41
CA ILE A 446 19.38 -6.45 13.24
C ILE A 446 17.91 -6.88 13.20
N LEU A 447 17.60 -8.17 13.35
CA LEU A 447 16.24 -8.69 13.36
C LEU A 447 15.38 -8.08 14.47
N ARG A 448 15.93 -7.88 15.66
CA ARG A 448 15.25 -7.24 16.80
C ARG A 448 14.83 -5.82 16.50
N ILE A 449 15.71 -5.05 15.85
CA ILE A 449 15.39 -3.69 15.40
C ILE A 449 14.29 -3.73 14.35
N ALA A 450 14.42 -4.57 13.33
CA ALA A 450 13.42 -4.70 12.26
C ALA A 450 12.02 -5.05 12.78
N ASP A 451 11.92 -6.04 13.68
CA ASP A 451 10.66 -6.43 14.36
C ASP A 451 10.12 -5.29 15.26
N GLY A 452 11.02 -4.52 15.90
CA GLY A 452 10.65 -3.32 16.66
C GLY A 452 10.07 -2.21 15.81
N LEU A 453 10.59 -2.04 14.57
CA LEU A 453 10.14 -1.04 13.60
C LEU A 453 8.78 -1.34 12.96
N ASP A 454 8.19 -2.50 13.22
CA ASP A 454 6.80 -2.80 12.84
C ASP A 454 5.96 -3.23 14.07
N ARG A 455 6.17 -2.53 15.20
CA ARG A 455 5.52 -2.84 16.48
C ARG A 455 4.00 -2.93 16.40
N ARG A 456 3.37 -2.04 15.67
CA ARG A 456 1.90 -2.00 15.46
C ARG A 456 1.41 -2.95 14.37
N ARG A 457 2.31 -3.63 13.65
CA ARG A 457 2.00 -4.53 12.52
C ARG A 457 1.23 -3.85 11.39
N LEU A 458 1.51 -2.56 11.17
CA LEU A 458 0.81 -1.72 10.18
C LEU A 458 1.67 -1.42 8.94
N GLY A 459 2.91 -1.88 8.89
CA GLY A 459 3.81 -1.66 7.77
C GLY A 459 4.10 -0.17 7.51
N VAL A 460 4.16 0.65 8.56
CA VAL A 460 4.24 2.11 8.42
C VAL A 460 5.61 2.63 8.00
N VAL A 461 6.70 1.96 8.37
CA VAL A 461 8.06 2.32 8.00
C VAL A 461 8.31 1.86 6.57
N THR A 462 8.58 2.78 5.66
CA THR A 462 8.72 2.47 4.22
C THR A 462 10.17 2.39 3.76
N SER A 463 11.06 3.14 4.41
CA SER A 463 12.49 3.16 4.08
C SER A 463 13.33 3.48 5.32
N ILE A 464 14.55 2.97 5.34
CA ILE A 464 15.53 3.19 6.41
C ILE A 464 16.80 3.74 5.79
N GLY A 465 17.19 4.96 6.18
CA GLY A 465 18.52 5.50 5.99
C GLY A 465 19.41 5.15 7.18
N ALA A 466 20.72 5.02 6.99
CA ALA A 466 21.68 4.82 8.08
C ALA A 466 22.88 5.74 7.92
N GLU A 467 23.28 6.38 9.00
CA GLU A 467 24.49 7.16 9.14
C GLU A 467 25.41 6.48 10.15
N LEU A 468 26.63 6.18 9.72
CA LEU A 468 27.63 5.51 10.54
C LEU A 468 28.68 6.51 11.02
N ALA A 469 28.92 6.55 12.31
CA ALA A 469 29.98 7.31 12.93
C ALA A 469 30.71 6.44 13.97
N PRO A 470 31.94 6.77 14.37
CA PRO A 470 32.65 5.99 15.37
C PRO A 470 31.85 5.84 16.66
N GLY A 471 31.53 4.60 17.03
CA GLY A 471 30.75 4.26 18.22
C GLY A 471 29.27 4.64 18.16
N ARG A 472 28.74 5.05 17.00
CA ARG A 472 27.32 5.46 16.87
C ARG A 472 26.74 5.07 15.52
N VAL A 473 25.50 4.59 15.55
CA VAL A 473 24.64 4.40 14.38
C VAL A 473 23.41 5.27 14.55
N ARG A 474 23.04 6.02 13.49
CA ARG A 474 21.81 6.80 13.43
C ARG A 474 20.96 6.28 12.28
N LEU A 475 19.76 5.80 12.60
CA LEU A 475 18.76 5.39 11.60
C LEU A 475 17.77 6.52 11.37
N VAL A 476 17.48 6.80 10.10
CA VAL A 476 16.50 7.81 9.68
C VAL A 476 15.38 7.11 8.96
N LEU A 477 14.16 7.18 9.51
CA LEU A 477 13.00 6.45 9.02
C LEU A 477 12.13 7.31 8.12
N GLU A 478 11.89 6.86 6.91
CA GLU A 478 10.77 7.33 6.11
C GLU A 478 9.53 6.47 6.42
N ALA A 479 8.40 7.11 6.61
CA ALA A 479 7.22 6.38 7.03
C ALA A 479 5.93 6.97 6.47
N SER A 480 4.93 6.11 6.34
CA SER A 480 3.60 6.44 5.88
C SER A 480 2.72 7.13 6.94
N GLN A 481 3.09 7.03 8.21
CA GLN A 481 2.38 7.61 9.37
C GLN A 481 3.38 8.03 10.46
N GLY A 482 2.88 8.54 11.60
CA GLY A 482 3.70 8.76 12.79
C GLY A 482 4.33 7.45 13.29
N VAL A 483 5.63 7.48 13.61
CA VAL A 483 6.46 6.30 13.88
C VAL A 483 6.98 6.24 15.32
N VAL A 484 6.43 7.03 16.21
CA VAL A 484 6.88 7.04 17.62
C VAL A 484 6.83 5.64 18.25
N PRO A 485 5.73 4.86 18.12
CA PRO A 485 5.68 3.50 18.67
C PRO A 485 6.70 2.53 18.04
N GLU A 486 7.02 2.69 16.77
CA GLU A 486 8.02 1.90 16.04
C GLU A 486 9.44 2.25 16.53
N ILE A 487 9.75 3.54 16.69
CA ILE A 487 11.02 4.00 17.25
C ILE A 487 11.21 3.46 18.67
N GLU A 488 10.21 3.63 19.54
CA GLU A 488 10.24 3.09 20.89
C GLU A 488 10.38 1.56 20.90
N GLY A 489 9.66 0.87 20.01
CA GLY A 489 9.72 -0.58 19.86
C GLY A 489 11.10 -1.08 19.45
N ALA A 490 11.76 -0.41 18.53
CA ALA A 490 13.10 -0.74 18.06
C ALA A 490 14.16 -0.42 19.11
N LEU A 491 14.10 0.76 19.75
CA LEU A 491 15.02 1.13 20.83
C LEU A 491 14.90 0.21 22.05
N PHE A 492 13.68 -0.21 22.41
CA PHE A 492 13.47 -1.18 23.48
C PHE A 492 14.16 -2.54 23.21
N LYS A 493 14.40 -2.88 21.94
CA LYS A 493 15.04 -4.12 21.50
C LYS A 493 16.51 -3.95 21.09
N ALA A 494 17.07 -2.74 21.16
CA ALA A 494 18.38 -2.39 20.60
C ALA A 494 19.59 -3.01 21.34
N GLU A 495 19.44 -3.40 22.60
CA GLU A 495 20.53 -3.85 23.48
C GLU A 495 21.46 -4.89 22.82
N LEU A 496 20.91 -5.87 22.10
CA LEU A 496 21.72 -6.90 21.45
C LEU A 496 22.53 -6.33 20.29
N PHE A 497 21.95 -5.43 19.51
CA PHE A 497 22.60 -4.74 18.41
C PHE A 497 23.75 -3.87 18.90
N GLU A 498 23.49 -3.03 19.91
CA GLU A 498 24.51 -2.13 20.49
C GLU A 498 25.69 -2.90 21.06
N ARG A 499 25.42 -4.02 21.75
CA ARG A 499 26.48 -4.90 22.28
C ARG A 499 27.26 -5.61 21.18
N ALA A 500 26.58 -6.11 20.13
CA ALA A 500 27.21 -6.88 19.07
C ALA A 500 28.19 -6.02 18.25
N PHE A 501 27.84 -4.77 18.00
CA PHE A 501 28.63 -3.87 17.19
C PHE A 501 29.40 -2.80 17.98
N ASN A 502 29.26 -2.80 19.29
CA ASN A 502 29.87 -1.81 20.20
C ASN A 502 29.55 -0.36 19.77
N VAL A 503 28.28 -0.08 19.52
CA VAL A 503 27.77 1.23 19.08
C VAL A 503 26.55 1.64 19.90
N ALA A 504 26.29 2.94 19.99
CA ALA A 504 25.01 3.47 20.47
C ALA A 504 24.07 3.68 19.26
N LEU A 505 22.80 3.23 19.40
CA LEU A 505 21.80 3.37 18.35
C LEU A 505 20.89 4.57 18.61
N GLY A 506 20.82 5.48 17.65
CA GLY A 506 19.81 6.53 17.56
C GLY A 506 18.84 6.25 16.42
N ILE A 507 17.55 6.49 16.62
CA ILE A 507 16.51 6.32 15.60
C ILE A 507 15.64 7.56 15.59
N GLU A 508 15.43 8.13 14.41
CA GLU A 508 14.55 9.30 14.24
C GLU A 508 13.70 9.18 12.97
N ALA A 509 12.60 9.89 12.94
CA ALA A 509 11.85 10.07 11.71
C ALA A 509 12.57 11.03 10.77
N ALA A 510 12.58 10.75 9.47
CA ALA A 510 13.04 11.71 8.48
C ALA A 510 12.29 13.04 8.67
N PRO A 511 12.98 14.19 8.58
CA PRO A 511 12.29 15.47 8.52
C PRO A 511 11.24 15.38 7.43
N ARG A 512 10.00 15.77 7.70
CA ARG A 512 8.96 15.84 6.66
C ARG A 512 9.48 16.78 5.57
N ALA A 513 10.01 16.22 4.48
CA ALA A 513 10.12 16.99 3.27
C ALA A 513 8.67 17.30 2.88
N PHE A 514 8.27 18.56 3.04
CA PHE A 514 7.13 19.10 2.35
C PHE A 514 7.28 18.72 0.88
N TYR A 515 6.40 17.87 0.38
CA TYR A 515 6.28 17.59 -1.04
C TYR A 515 5.62 18.79 -1.75
N GLU A 516 6.20 19.98 -1.53
CA GLU A 516 6.00 21.19 -2.29
C GLU A 516 7.34 21.54 -2.92
N SER A 517 7.55 21.27 -4.13
CA SER A 517 8.69 21.72 -4.92
C SER A 517 9.69 20.67 -5.42
N SER A 518 9.23 19.84 -6.34
CA SER A 518 10.14 19.47 -7.44
C SER A 518 9.46 19.46 -8.82
N PHE A 519 8.29 20.07 -8.91
CA PHE A 519 7.77 20.55 -10.20
C PHE A 519 7.32 22.00 -9.97
N GLY A 520 8.19 22.93 -10.35
CA GLY A 520 7.86 24.36 -10.39
C GLY A 520 6.60 24.55 -11.22
N GLU A 521 5.48 24.74 -10.57
CA GLU A 521 4.31 25.34 -11.16
C GLU A 521 4.61 26.85 -11.22
N SER A 522 5.03 27.35 -12.39
CA SER A 522 4.78 28.74 -12.73
C SER A 522 3.27 28.88 -12.78
N GLU A 523 2.67 29.51 -11.75
CA GLU A 523 1.31 30.02 -11.86
C GLU A 523 1.24 30.90 -13.11
N PRO A 524 0.27 30.68 -14.01
CA PRO A 524 0.04 31.64 -15.08
C PRO A 524 -0.32 32.96 -14.41
N SER A 525 0.35 34.03 -14.80
CA SER A 525 0.09 35.38 -14.31
C SER A 525 -1.36 35.79 -14.57
N ALA A 526 -1.90 36.67 -13.75
CA ALA A 526 -3.27 37.18 -13.92
C ALA A 526 -3.54 37.70 -15.35
N ASP A 527 -2.51 38.13 -16.06
CA ASP A 527 -2.56 38.62 -17.45
C ASP A 527 -2.79 37.50 -18.49
N GLU A 528 -2.34 36.27 -18.22
CA GLU A 528 -2.59 35.10 -19.10
C GLU A 528 -4.02 34.55 -18.97
N ILE A 529 -4.65 34.78 -17.84
CA ILE A 529 -6.07 34.39 -17.61
C ILE A 529 -7.03 35.34 -18.34
N ASP A 530 -6.71 36.63 -18.45
CA ASP A 530 -7.53 37.60 -19.18
C ASP A 530 -7.38 37.51 -20.69
N ALA A 531 -6.23 37.14 -21.21
CA ALA A 531 -6.02 36.91 -22.64
C ALA A 531 -6.81 35.69 -23.18
N ALA A 532 -7.05 34.67 -22.37
CA ALA A 532 -7.87 33.52 -22.73
C ALA A 532 -9.39 33.79 -22.69
N ARG A 533 -9.83 34.91 -22.07
CA ARG A 533 -11.23 35.32 -22.02
C ARG A 533 -11.66 36.26 -23.16
N SER A 534 -10.70 36.85 -23.88
CA SER A 534 -10.99 37.80 -24.98
C SER A 534 -10.89 37.18 -26.38
N SER A 535 -10.66 35.87 -26.51
CA SER A 535 -10.53 35.18 -27.82
C SER A 535 -11.39 33.92 -27.92
N GLY A 536 -12.65 33.98 -27.51
CA GLY A 536 -13.55 32.84 -27.74
C GLY A 536 -15.00 33.20 -27.63
#